data_f7019e6da071eeb18cb67866035330f1
#
_entry.id   f7019e6da071eeb18cb67866035330f1
#
_cell.length_a   1.000
_cell.length_b   1.000
_cell.length_c   1.000
_cell.angle_alpha   90.00
_cell.angle_beta   90.00
_cell.angle_gamma   90.00
#
_symmetry.space_group_name_H-M   'P 1'
#
loop_
_entity.id
_entity.type
_entity.pdbx_description
1 polymer ?
#
loop_
_entity_poly.entity_id
_entity_poly.type
_entity_poly.pdbx_seq_one_letter_code
_entity_poly.pdbx_strand_id
1 'polypeptide(L)'
;MKTIQQLLGDKGSQVWSIGPDASVYDALVLMAEKQIGALLVMENGAMIGLISERDYARSVILRGRTSKETLVRDVMTERVVCTQPEQSLEEAMALMTDKRVRHLPVIADGKVIGLISIGDLIKSIISEHKFIIEQLEHYISSG
;
A
#
# COMPACT_ATOMS: atom_id res chain seq x y z
N MET A 1 -5.20 -18.68 -9.37
CA MET A 1 -4.59 -17.87 -8.32
C MET A 1 -4.72 -16.40 -8.67
N LYS A 2 -5.21 -15.59 -7.74
CA LYS A 2 -5.44 -14.16 -7.99
C LYS A 2 -4.12 -13.39 -8.05
N THR A 3 -4.04 -12.43 -8.98
CA THR A 3 -2.84 -11.60 -9.16
C THR A 3 -3.07 -10.19 -8.62
N ILE A 4 -1.96 -9.47 -8.47
CA ILE A 4 -2.00 -8.05 -8.09
C ILE A 4 -2.81 -7.23 -9.10
N GLN A 5 -2.68 -7.54 -10.38
CA GLN A 5 -3.45 -6.86 -11.42
C GLN A 5 -4.96 -7.03 -11.21
N GLN A 6 -5.39 -8.23 -10.87
CA GLN A 6 -6.81 -8.49 -10.59
C GLN A 6 -7.28 -7.75 -9.33
N LEU A 7 -6.44 -7.71 -8.30
CA LEU A 7 -6.74 -6.95 -7.09
C LEU A 7 -6.93 -5.46 -7.41
N LEU A 8 -6.05 -4.88 -8.22
CA LEU A 8 -6.17 -3.46 -8.61
C LEU A 8 -7.44 -3.20 -9.42
N GLY A 9 -7.86 -4.18 -10.23
CA GLY A 9 -9.12 -4.08 -10.97
C GLY A 9 -10.33 -4.00 -10.03
N ASP A 10 -10.30 -4.76 -8.93
CA ASP A 10 -11.38 -4.76 -7.94
C ASP A 10 -11.33 -3.54 -7.02
N LYS A 11 -10.12 -3.18 -6.58
CA LYS A 11 -9.91 -2.07 -5.64
C LYS A 11 -9.96 -0.71 -6.33
N GLY A 12 -9.52 -0.63 -7.56
CA GLY A 12 -9.24 0.61 -8.26
C GLY A 12 -7.75 0.94 -8.19
N SER A 13 -7.29 1.70 -9.17
CA SER A 13 -5.87 2.03 -9.32
C SER A 13 -5.55 3.46 -8.93
N GLN A 14 -6.45 4.15 -8.21
CA GLN A 14 -6.19 5.50 -7.77
C GLN A 14 -5.08 5.53 -6.73
N VAL A 15 -4.09 6.40 -6.94
CA VAL A 15 -2.93 6.52 -6.07
C VAL A 15 -2.82 7.96 -5.58
N TRP A 16 -2.65 8.11 -4.29
CA TRP A 16 -2.49 9.41 -3.66
C TRP A 16 -1.01 9.65 -3.37
N SER A 17 -0.55 10.87 -3.60
CA SER A 17 0.85 11.23 -3.42
C SER A 17 0.99 12.60 -2.78
N ILE A 18 2.21 12.88 -2.30
CA ILE A 18 2.57 14.16 -1.71
C ILE A 18 3.99 14.51 -2.15
N GLY A 19 4.32 15.78 -2.14
CA GLY A 19 5.68 16.24 -2.46
C GLY A 19 6.62 16.11 -1.27
N PRO A 20 7.93 16.01 -1.52
CA PRO A 20 8.92 15.82 -0.45
C PRO A 20 9.08 17.04 0.45
N ASP A 21 8.75 18.23 -0.03
CA ASP A 21 8.89 19.46 0.76
C ASP A 21 7.62 19.85 1.50
N ALA A 22 6.58 19.04 1.41
CA ALA A 22 5.39 19.20 2.24
C ALA A 22 5.71 18.80 3.68
N SER A 23 4.91 19.30 4.63
CA SER A 23 5.05 18.90 6.03
C SER A 23 4.47 17.49 6.23
N VAL A 24 4.98 16.80 7.24
CA VAL A 24 4.40 15.53 7.66
C VAL A 24 2.95 15.73 8.09
N TYR A 25 2.64 16.89 8.68
CA TYR A 25 1.26 17.22 9.05
C TYR A 25 0.33 17.19 7.83
N ASP A 26 0.72 17.80 6.73
CA ASP A 26 -0.08 17.78 5.50
C ASP A 26 -0.26 16.37 4.97
N ALA A 27 0.78 15.53 5.07
CA ALA A 27 0.68 14.12 4.70
C ALA A 27 -0.35 13.39 5.54
N LEU A 28 -0.36 13.62 6.86
CA LEU A 28 -1.31 13.01 7.78
C LEU A 28 -2.74 13.48 7.50
N VAL A 29 -2.95 14.75 7.18
CA VAL A 29 -4.25 15.28 6.81
C VAL A 29 -4.78 14.55 5.56
N LEU A 30 -3.94 14.41 4.54
CA LEU A 30 -4.32 13.73 3.31
C LEU A 30 -4.64 12.25 3.57
N MET A 31 -3.83 11.57 4.37
CA MET A 31 -4.10 10.18 4.75
C MET A 31 -5.46 10.05 5.46
N ALA A 32 -5.77 10.97 6.36
CA ALA A 32 -7.03 10.96 7.09
C ALA A 32 -8.23 11.21 6.15
N GLU A 33 -8.10 12.18 5.25
CA GLU A 33 -9.15 12.49 4.29
C GLU A 33 -9.46 11.32 3.36
N LYS A 34 -8.44 10.61 2.92
CA LYS A 34 -8.58 9.49 1.98
C LYS A 34 -8.71 8.15 2.67
N GLN A 35 -8.62 8.10 3.99
CA GLN A 35 -8.71 6.87 4.80
C GLN A 35 -7.67 5.83 4.36
N ILE A 36 -6.45 6.29 4.20
CA ILE A 36 -5.31 5.45 3.79
C ILE A 36 -4.16 5.64 4.78
N GLY A 37 -3.29 4.64 4.87
CA GLY A 37 -2.18 4.63 5.84
C GLY A 37 -0.82 4.98 5.26
N ALA A 38 -0.76 5.27 3.97
CA ALA A 38 0.51 5.61 3.31
C ALA A 38 0.26 6.45 2.06
N LEU A 39 1.26 7.25 1.70
CA LEU A 39 1.26 8.05 0.48
C LEU A 39 2.57 7.83 -0.28
N LEU A 40 2.50 7.82 -1.60
CA LEU A 40 3.69 7.93 -2.41
C LEU A 40 4.28 9.32 -2.25
N VAL A 41 5.60 9.42 -2.22
CA VAL A 41 6.29 10.70 -2.29
C VAL A 41 6.79 10.85 -3.70
N MET A 42 6.27 11.83 -4.41
CA MET A 42 6.54 12.05 -5.83
C MET A 42 7.25 13.39 -6.04
N GLU A 43 8.22 13.38 -6.94
CA GLU A 43 8.94 14.58 -7.35
C GLU A 43 9.22 14.50 -8.84
N ASN A 44 8.81 15.51 -9.59
CA ASN A 44 9.03 15.59 -11.04
C ASN A 44 8.50 14.35 -11.79
N GLY A 45 7.36 13.84 -11.35
CA GLY A 45 6.72 12.68 -11.99
C GLY A 45 7.30 11.33 -11.61
N ALA A 46 8.28 11.30 -10.71
CA ALA A 46 8.90 10.05 -10.27
C ALA A 46 8.67 9.81 -8.78
N MET A 47 8.50 8.54 -8.41
CA MET A 47 8.42 8.16 -7.00
C MET A 47 9.82 8.20 -6.39
N ILE A 48 9.98 9.01 -5.34
CA ILE A 48 11.25 9.10 -4.62
C ILE A 48 11.18 8.48 -3.23
N GLY A 49 9.99 8.12 -2.77
CA GLY A 49 9.83 7.52 -1.46
C GLY A 49 8.39 7.16 -1.16
N LEU A 50 8.19 6.68 0.05
CA LEU A 50 6.89 6.33 0.60
C LEU A 50 6.84 6.85 2.04
N ILE A 51 5.74 7.50 2.42
CA ILE A 51 5.52 7.91 3.80
C ILE A 51 4.28 7.23 4.35
N SER A 52 4.38 6.69 5.57
CA SER A 52 3.29 5.98 6.22
C SER A 52 3.04 6.53 7.62
N GLU A 53 1.88 6.19 8.19
CA GLU A 53 1.58 6.50 9.59
C GLU A 53 2.64 5.92 10.53
N ARG A 54 3.23 4.80 10.16
CA ARG A 54 4.29 4.14 10.92
C ARG A 54 5.57 4.99 10.95
N ASP A 55 5.91 5.63 9.81
CA ASP A 55 7.04 6.56 9.74
C ASP A 55 6.80 7.76 10.66
N TYR A 56 5.58 8.27 10.70
CA TYR A 56 5.21 9.35 11.59
C TYR A 56 5.44 8.95 13.05
N ALA A 57 4.93 7.79 13.46
CA ALA A 57 5.07 7.33 14.84
C ALA A 57 6.53 7.14 15.23
N ARG A 58 7.33 6.53 14.36
CA ARG A 58 8.72 6.16 14.67
C ARG A 58 9.70 7.31 14.53
N SER A 59 9.53 8.17 13.53
CA SER A 59 10.51 9.16 13.17
C SER A 59 10.14 10.58 13.57
N VAL A 60 8.89 10.83 13.93
CA VAL A 60 8.42 12.15 14.37
C VAL A 60 8.08 12.13 15.85
N ILE A 61 7.01 11.45 16.23
CA ILE A 61 6.52 11.43 17.61
C ILE A 61 7.59 10.89 18.59
N LEU A 62 8.11 9.71 18.31
CA LEU A 62 9.07 9.06 19.23
C LEU A 62 10.43 9.75 19.28
N ARG A 63 10.71 10.64 18.32
CA ARG A 63 11.93 11.43 18.30
C ARG A 63 11.74 12.85 18.79
N GLY A 64 10.58 13.16 19.36
CA GLY A 64 10.29 14.48 19.92
C GLY A 64 10.14 15.57 18.87
N ARG A 65 9.91 15.22 17.60
CA ARG A 65 9.66 16.18 16.54
C ARG A 65 8.18 16.49 16.46
N THR A 66 7.84 17.57 15.74
CA THR A 66 6.45 17.90 15.45
C THR A 66 6.15 17.68 13.98
N SER A 67 4.94 17.25 13.66
CA SER A 67 4.54 16.99 12.29
C SER A 67 4.51 18.26 11.44
N LYS A 68 4.21 19.41 12.03
CA LYS A 68 4.15 20.69 11.32
C LYS A 68 5.53 21.24 10.97
N GLU A 69 6.55 20.88 11.72
CA GLU A 69 7.91 21.38 11.53
C GLU A 69 8.83 20.35 10.85
N THR A 70 8.31 19.18 10.50
CA THR A 70 9.11 18.12 9.86
C THR A 70 8.67 17.96 8.41
N LEU A 71 9.64 17.93 7.50
CA LEU A 71 9.37 17.71 6.09
C LEU A 71 9.22 16.23 5.79
N VAL A 72 8.38 15.91 4.81
CA VAL A 72 8.18 14.54 4.35
C VAL A 72 9.51 13.91 3.95
N ARG A 73 10.39 14.65 3.22
CA ARG A 73 11.68 14.12 2.77
C ARG A 73 12.58 13.64 3.91
N ASP A 74 12.40 14.19 5.12
CA ASP A 74 13.27 13.87 6.26
C ASP A 74 12.88 12.58 6.97
N VAL A 75 11.67 12.06 6.70
CA VAL A 75 11.16 10.86 7.37
C VAL A 75 10.66 9.77 6.42
N MET A 76 10.53 10.05 5.14
CA MET A 76 10.07 9.07 4.17
C MET A 76 11.02 7.89 4.05
N THR A 77 10.49 6.75 3.65
CA THR A 77 11.28 5.58 3.28
C THR A 77 11.74 5.77 1.84
N GLU A 78 13.06 5.78 1.62
CA GLU A 78 13.63 5.97 0.28
C GLU A 78 13.78 4.67 -0.51
N ARG A 79 14.14 3.59 0.18
CA ARG A 79 14.27 2.26 -0.44
C ARG A 79 12.92 1.55 -0.37
N VAL A 80 12.05 1.90 -1.32
CA VAL A 80 10.68 1.41 -1.33
C VAL A 80 10.65 0.01 -1.94
N VAL A 81 10.07 -0.93 -1.20
CA VAL A 81 9.82 -2.28 -1.69
C VAL A 81 8.57 -2.25 -2.55
N CYS A 82 8.67 -2.72 -3.79
CA CYS A 82 7.59 -2.66 -4.77
C CYS A 82 7.21 -4.05 -5.25
N THR A 83 6.04 -4.16 -5.87
CA THR A 83 5.58 -5.38 -6.51
C THR A 83 5.20 -5.09 -7.96
N GLN A 84 4.84 -6.12 -8.70
CA GLN A 84 4.45 -6.05 -10.11
C GLN A 84 3.07 -6.64 -10.31
N PRO A 85 2.34 -6.22 -11.37
CA PRO A 85 0.96 -6.71 -11.60
C PRO A 85 0.85 -8.21 -11.76
N GLU A 86 1.89 -8.85 -12.29
CA GLU A 86 1.90 -10.29 -12.60
C GLU A 86 2.09 -11.16 -11.35
N GLN A 87 2.53 -10.58 -10.25
CA GLN A 87 2.73 -11.35 -9.02
C GLN A 87 1.40 -11.77 -8.39
N SER A 88 1.41 -12.91 -7.72
CA SER A 88 0.23 -13.40 -7.01
C SER A 88 0.06 -12.66 -5.68
N LEU A 89 -1.15 -12.74 -5.12
CA LEU A 89 -1.42 -12.17 -3.80
C LEU A 89 -0.54 -12.83 -2.73
N GLU A 90 -0.29 -14.13 -2.86
CA GLU A 90 0.54 -14.88 -1.91
C GLU A 90 1.99 -14.43 -1.98
N GLU A 91 2.51 -14.18 -3.19
CA GLU A 91 3.87 -13.65 -3.36
C GLU A 91 3.99 -12.25 -2.75
N ALA A 92 2.99 -11.40 -2.92
CA ALA A 92 2.98 -10.06 -2.34
C ALA A 92 2.92 -10.13 -0.80
N MET A 93 2.11 -11.04 -0.26
CA MET A 93 2.01 -11.25 1.18
C MET A 93 3.35 -11.72 1.76
N ALA A 94 4.00 -12.66 1.09
CA ALA A 94 5.31 -13.14 1.48
C ALA A 94 6.35 -12.02 1.47
N LEU A 95 6.30 -11.15 0.46
CA LEU A 95 7.19 -10.01 0.35
C LEU A 95 6.99 -9.01 1.50
N MET A 96 5.73 -8.70 1.82
CA MET A 96 5.42 -7.82 2.96
C MET A 96 5.91 -8.39 4.27
N THR A 97 5.75 -9.69 4.47
CA THR A 97 6.19 -10.40 5.68
C THR A 97 7.72 -10.38 5.78
N ASP A 98 8.40 -10.73 4.69
CA ASP A 98 9.86 -10.78 4.65
C ASP A 98 10.50 -9.41 4.88
N LYS A 99 9.98 -8.39 4.23
CA LYS A 99 10.50 -7.02 4.31
C LYS A 99 9.91 -6.19 5.44
N ARG A 100 8.92 -6.73 6.16
CA ARG A 100 8.24 -6.05 7.27
C ARG A 100 7.63 -4.72 6.84
N VAL A 101 7.01 -4.70 5.67
CA VAL A 101 6.30 -3.54 5.14
C VAL A 101 4.81 -3.87 5.02
N ARG A 102 3.97 -2.84 5.07
CA ARG A 102 2.51 -3.00 5.02
C ARG A 102 1.90 -2.39 3.77
N HIS A 103 2.72 -1.79 2.93
CA HIS A 103 2.29 -1.15 1.69
C HIS A 103 3.30 -1.47 0.60
N LEU A 104 2.79 -1.78 -0.59
CA LEU A 104 3.64 -2.03 -1.76
C LEU A 104 3.12 -1.20 -2.93
N PRO A 105 3.92 -0.27 -3.45
CA PRO A 105 3.63 0.30 -4.76
C PRO A 105 3.70 -0.77 -5.83
N VAL A 106 2.79 -0.70 -6.79
CA VAL A 106 2.76 -1.61 -7.93
C VAL A 106 3.38 -0.90 -9.12
N ILE A 107 4.44 -1.47 -9.66
CA ILE A 107 5.21 -0.88 -10.76
C ILE A 107 4.97 -1.67 -12.04
N ALA A 108 4.66 -0.99 -13.13
CA ALA A 108 4.58 -1.56 -14.47
C ALA A 108 5.23 -0.58 -15.44
N ASP A 109 6.11 -1.09 -16.30
CA ASP A 109 6.83 -0.28 -17.29
C ASP A 109 7.51 0.95 -16.68
N GLY A 110 8.10 0.77 -15.49
CA GLY A 110 8.83 1.83 -14.81
C GLY A 110 7.95 2.88 -14.12
N LYS A 111 6.63 2.69 -14.10
CA LYS A 111 5.69 3.64 -13.51
C LYS A 111 4.86 3.01 -12.42
N VAL A 112 4.51 3.81 -11.41
CA VAL A 112 3.59 3.37 -10.36
C VAL A 112 2.17 3.35 -10.92
N ILE A 113 1.54 2.18 -10.89
CA ILE A 113 0.16 2.00 -11.36
C ILE A 113 -0.84 1.77 -10.23
N GLY A 114 -0.36 1.62 -9.01
CA GLY A 114 -1.22 1.41 -7.86
C GLY A 114 -0.43 1.35 -6.58
N LEU A 115 -1.15 1.32 -5.47
CA LEU A 115 -0.59 1.12 -4.13
C LEU A 115 -1.48 0.15 -3.39
N ILE A 116 -0.92 -0.96 -2.91
CA ILE A 116 -1.69 -1.96 -2.17
C ILE A 116 -1.23 -2.02 -0.72
N SER A 117 -2.18 -2.22 0.18
CA SER A 117 -1.91 -2.38 1.60
C SER A 117 -2.07 -3.84 2.00
N ILE A 118 -1.54 -4.19 3.18
CA ILE A 118 -1.75 -5.53 3.74
C ILE A 118 -3.25 -5.81 3.93
N GLY A 119 -4.03 -4.78 4.28
CA GLY A 119 -5.49 -4.92 4.40
C GLY A 119 -6.15 -5.28 3.08
N ASP A 120 -5.69 -4.69 1.97
CA ASP A 120 -6.18 -5.02 0.63
C ASP A 120 -5.93 -6.49 0.29
N LEU A 121 -4.73 -6.99 0.61
CA LEU A 121 -4.36 -8.39 0.35
C LEU A 121 -5.20 -9.34 1.19
N ILE A 122 -5.32 -9.07 2.48
CA ILE A 122 -6.11 -9.92 3.39
C ILE A 122 -7.55 -9.99 2.95
N LYS A 123 -8.15 -8.84 2.64
CA LYS A 123 -9.54 -8.78 2.19
C LYS A 123 -9.75 -9.59 0.91
N SER A 124 -8.83 -9.47 -0.03
CA SER A 124 -8.92 -10.19 -1.31
C SER A 124 -8.73 -11.69 -1.14
N ILE A 125 -7.81 -12.12 -0.28
CA ILE A 125 -7.57 -13.54 0.02
C ILE A 125 -8.78 -14.15 0.71
N ILE A 126 -9.36 -13.48 1.68
CA ILE A 126 -10.58 -13.94 2.37
C ILE A 126 -11.74 -14.08 1.37
N SER A 127 -11.93 -13.10 0.51
CA SER A 127 -12.97 -13.12 -0.52
C SER A 127 -12.81 -14.31 -1.47
N GLU A 128 -11.58 -14.61 -1.88
CA GLU A 128 -11.28 -15.75 -2.75
C GLU A 128 -11.61 -17.07 -2.05
N HIS A 129 -11.20 -17.23 -0.80
CA HIS A 129 -11.51 -18.44 -0.02
C HIS A 129 -12.99 -18.60 0.22
N LYS A 130 -13.69 -17.53 0.52
CA LYS A 130 -15.15 -17.55 0.71
C LYS A 130 -15.86 -18.03 -0.55
N PHE A 131 -15.45 -17.54 -1.71
CA PHE A 131 -15.99 -17.97 -3.00
C PHE A 131 -15.78 -19.46 -3.22
N ILE A 132 -14.58 -19.97 -2.95
CA ILE A 132 -14.26 -21.39 -3.10
C ILE A 132 -15.15 -22.23 -2.17
N ILE A 133 -15.32 -21.82 -0.92
CA ILE A 133 -16.17 -22.54 0.05
C ILE A 133 -17.62 -22.57 -0.44
N GLU A 134 -18.14 -21.47 -0.93
CA GLU A 134 -19.52 -21.39 -1.46
C GLU A 134 -19.69 -22.33 -2.65
N GLN A 135 -18.71 -22.43 -3.54
CA GLN A 135 -18.76 -23.35 -4.66
C GLN A 135 -18.75 -24.80 -4.21
N LEU A 136 -17.96 -25.14 -3.21
CA LEU A 136 -17.92 -26.50 -2.65
C LEU A 136 -19.24 -26.86 -1.97
N GLU A 137 -19.81 -25.94 -1.22
CA GLU A 137 -21.10 -26.14 -0.58
C GLU A 137 -22.20 -26.39 -1.62
N HIS A 138 -22.20 -25.61 -2.68
CA HIS A 138 -23.15 -25.76 -3.77
C HIS A 138 -23.00 -27.14 -4.46
N TYR A 139 -21.76 -27.54 -4.71
CA TYR A 139 -21.46 -28.85 -5.31
C TYR A 139 -21.99 -29.99 -4.43
N ILE A 140 -21.76 -29.94 -3.13
CA ILE A 140 -22.20 -30.96 -2.17
C ILE A 140 -23.73 -31.02 -2.12
N SER A 141 -24.40 -29.86 -2.08
CA SER A 141 -25.86 -29.82 -1.95
C SER A 141 -26.59 -30.21 -3.22
N SER A 142 -25.95 -30.09 -4.40
CA SER A 142 -26.56 -30.47 -5.66
C SER A 142 -26.20 -31.90 -6.12
N GLY A 143 -25.27 -32.50 -5.43
CA GLY A 143 -24.84 -33.87 -5.70
C GLY A 143 -25.54 -34.86 -4.84
#